data_9ed235fcdcddd928ccd8763a4872f9ab
#
_entry.id   9ed235fcdcddd928ccd8763a4872f9ab
#
_cell.length_a   1.000
_cell.length_b   1.000
_cell.length_c   1.000
_cell.angle_alpha   90.00
_cell.angle_beta   90.00
_cell.angle_gamma   90.00
#
_symmetry.space_group_name_H-M   'P 1'
#
loop_
_entity.id
_entity.type
_entity.pdbx_description
1 polymer ?
#
loop_
_entity_poly.entity_id
_entity_poly.type
_entity_poly.pdbx_seq_one_letter_code
_entity_poly.pdbx_strand_id
1 'polypeptide(L)'
;MTTKNELYNEADRLKAGFQFEAAIEKLNELLAIDDRYVLAHSALAVVYGKVNRHDKAIEHAVRASELEPDDSFSWTALSVTYQRAFAGTDEHKYIQMAEDAMAKSKKMTGH
;
A
#
# COMPACT_ATOMS: atom_id res chain seq x y z
N MET A 1 9.62 -2.49 -25.51
CA MET A 1 8.50 -1.90 -24.70
C MET A 1 8.46 -2.56 -23.34
N THR A 2 8.46 -1.77 -22.26
CA THR A 2 8.49 -2.30 -20.90
C THR A 2 7.09 -2.79 -20.49
N THR A 3 7.03 -4.05 -20.03
CA THR A 3 5.75 -4.63 -19.60
C THR A 3 5.44 -4.24 -18.14
N LYS A 4 4.19 -4.45 -17.74
CA LYS A 4 3.78 -4.20 -16.36
C LYS A 4 4.57 -5.06 -15.38
N ASN A 5 4.80 -6.33 -15.70
CA ASN A 5 5.57 -7.23 -14.85
C ASN A 5 7.03 -6.77 -14.72
N GLU A 6 7.62 -6.30 -15.80
CA GLU A 6 8.99 -5.78 -15.77
C GLU A 6 9.10 -4.55 -14.89
N LEU A 7 8.13 -3.63 -14.99
CA LEU A 7 8.09 -2.43 -14.14
C LEU A 7 7.92 -2.80 -12.66
N TYR A 8 7.05 -3.75 -12.36
CA TYR A 8 6.84 -4.21 -10.98
C TYR A 8 8.12 -4.85 -10.42
N ASN A 9 8.75 -5.72 -11.20
CA ASN A 9 9.98 -6.41 -10.77
C ASN A 9 11.12 -5.43 -10.56
N GLU A 10 11.25 -4.44 -11.42
CA GLU A 10 12.28 -3.41 -11.28
C GLU A 10 12.04 -2.58 -10.03
N ALA A 11 10.79 -2.19 -9.76
CA ALA A 11 10.42 -1.46 -8.54
C ALA A 11 10.76 -2.27 -7.29
N ASP A 12 10.49 -3.58 -7.33
CA ASP A 12 10.77 -4.46 -6.19
C ASP A 12 12.27 -4.52 -5.91
N ARG A 13 13.09 -4.60 -6.94
CA ARG A 13 14.55 -4.58 -6.79
C ARG A 13 15.03 -3.24 -6.22
N LEU A 14 14.46 -2.14 -6.71
CA LEU A 14 14.83 -0.81 -6.21
C LEU A 14 14.46 -0.64 -4.75
N LYS A 15 13.29 -1.13 -4.36
CA LYS A 15 12.84 -1.11 -2.96
C LYS A 15 13.81 -1.92 -2.08
N ALA A 16 14.18 -3.11 -2.53
CA ALA A 16 15.13 -3.97 -1.80
C ALA A 16 16.50 -3.29 -1.63
N GLY A 17 16.89 -2.45 -2.58
CA GLY A 17 18.12 -1.68 -2.51
C GLY A 17 17.99 -0.32 -1.83
N PHE A 18 16.86 -0.08 -1.17
CA PHE A 18 16.57 1.19 -0.47
C PHE A 18 16.52 2.41 -1.39
N GLN A 19 16.26 2.19 -2.67
CA GLN A 19 16.10 3.28 -3.64
C GLN A 19 14.61 3.59 -3.80
N PHE A 20 14.05 4.16 -2.73
CA PHE A 20 12.60 4.31 -2.61
C PHE A 20 11.98 5.29 -3.63
N GLU A 21 12.64 6.43 -3.88
CA GLU A 21 12.11 7.38 -4.86
C GLU A 21 12.07 6.80 -6.27
N ALA A 22 13.11 6.05 -6.65
CA ALA A 22 13.14 5.38 -7.94
C ALA A 22 12.07 4.29 -8.04
N ALA A 23 11.83 3.56 -6.94
CA ALA A 23 10.79 2.54 -6.89
C ALA A 23 9.40 3.17 -7.07
N ILE A 24 9.15 4.30 -6.40
CA ILE A 24 7.89 5.05 -6.52
C ILE A 24 7.66 5.45 -7.98
N GLU A 25 8.70 5.94 -8.63
CA GLU A 25 8.63 6.37 -10.03
C GLU A 25 8.20 5.21 -10.95
N LYS A 26 8.82 4.04 -10.77
CA LYS A 26 8.49 2.86 -11.58
C LYS A 26 7.07 2.36 -11.32
N LEU A 27 6.63 2.38 -10.06
CA LEU A 27 5.27 1.95 -9.73
C LEU A 27 4.23 2.92 -10.30
N ASN A 28 4.52 4.21 -10.30
CA ASN A 28 3.63 5.19 -10.92
C ASN A 28 3.58 5.05 -12.44
N GLU A 29 4.69 4.70 -13.09
CA GLU A 29 4.69 4.37 -14.52
C GLU A 29 3.76 3.18 -14.80
N LEU A 30 3.82 2.16 -13.93
CA LEU A 30 2.97 0.97 -14.06
C LEU A 30 1.50 1.35 -13.94
N LEU A 31 1.16 2.16 -12.93
CA LEU A 31 -0.24 2.59 -12.72
C LEU A 31 -0.77 3.49 -13.84
N ALA A 32 0.12 4.19 -14.54
CA ALA A 32 -0.28 4.95 -15.72
C ALA A 32 -0.72 4.03 -16.86
N ILE A 33 -0.18 2.80 -16.89
CA ILE A 33 -0.56 1.79 -17.88
C ILE A 33 -1.82 1.05 -17.42
N ASP A 34 -1.90 0.72 -16.12
CA ASP A 34 -3.00 -0.06 -15.55
C ASP A 34 -3.24 0.40 -14.11
N ASP A 35 -4.20 1.29 -13.91
CA ASP A 35 -4.50 1.88 -12.60
C ASP A 35 -5.23 0.91 -11.65
N ARG A 36 -5.56 -0.28 -12.11
CA ARG A 36 -6.19 -1.33 -11.30
C ARG A 36 -5.22 -2.45 -10.92
N TYR A 37 -3.94 -2.22 -11.10
CA TYR A 37 -2.90 -3.21 -10.76
C TYR A 37 -2.68 -3.19 -9.25
N VAL A 38 -3.35 -4.10 -8.54
CA VAL A 38 -3.43 -4.11 -7.07
C VAL A 38 -2.05 -4.16 -6.41
N LEU A 39 -1.16 -5.01 -6.94
CA LEU A 39 0.19 -5.16 -6.36
C LEU A 39 0.97 -3.85 -6.37
N ALA A 40 0.76 -3.01 -7.40
CA ALA A 40 1.43 -1.71 -7.47
C ALA A 40 0.92 -0.76 -6.39
N HIS A 41 -0.40 -0.75 -6.15
CA HIS A 41 -0.97 0.06 -5.06
C HIS A 41 -0.43 -0.40 -3.71
N SER A 42 -0.40 -1.71 -3.47
CA SER A 42 0.11 -2.27 -2.22
C SER A 42 1.59 -1.94 -2.03
N ALA A 43 2.40 -2.04 -3.09
CA ALA A 43 3.82 -1.70 -3.04
C ALA A 43 4.02 -0.23 -2.75
N LEU A 44 3.23 0.66 -3.38
CA LEU A 44 3.32 2.10 -3.12
C LEU A 44 2.96 2.44 -1.68
N ALA A 45 1.97 1.76 -1.11
CA ALA A 45 1.62 1.97 0.30
C ALA A 45 2.83 1.71 1.21
N VAL A 46 3.58 0.64 0.93
CA VAL A 46 4.78 0.31 1.72
C VAL A 46 5.88 1.34 1.49
N VAL A 47 6.19 1.64 0.22
CA VAL A 47 7.33 2.50 -0.11
C VAL A 47 7.09 3.95 0.34
N TYR A 48 5.89 4.47 0.14
CA TYR A 48 5.57 5.82 0.63
C TYR A 48 5.69 5.89 2.16
N GLY A 49 5.28 4.83 2.86
CA GLY A 49 5.46 4.76 4.31
C GLY A 49 6.93 4.82 4.71
N LYS A 50 7.81 4.20 3.92
CA LYS A 50 9.26 4.19 4.17
C LYS A 50 9.87 5.59 4.07
N VAL A 51 9.29 6.45 3.23
CA VAL A 51 9.78 7.83 3.08
C VAL A 51 8.91 8.84 3.83
N ASN A 52 8.10 8.36 4.77
CA ASN A 52 7.26 9.18 5.65
C ASN A 52 6.18 9.99 4.94
N ARG A 53 5.76 9.54 3.77
CA ARG A 53 4.65 10.16 3.04
C ARG A 53 3.39 9.36 3.31
N HIS A 54 2.91 9.47 4.56
CA HIS A 54 1.84 8.63 5.08
C HIS A 54 0.48 8.87 4.40
N ASP A 55 0.20 10.10 3.98
CA ASP A 55 -1.02 10.42 3.25
C ASP A 55 -1.09 9.65 1.93
N LYS A 56 0.01 9.60 1.19
CA LYS A 56 0.10 8.85 -0.06
C LYS A 56 0.05 7.35 0.20
N ALA A 57 0.71 6.88 1.26
CA ALA A 57 0.68 5.47 1.63
C ALA A 57 -0.75 5.01 1.89
N ILE A 58 -1.51 5.80 2.65
CA ILE A 58 -2.91 5.49 2.97
C ILE A 58 -3.77 5.49 1.70
N GLU A 59 -3.59 6.48 0.83
CA GLU A 59 -4.32 6.58 -0.42
C GLU A 59 -4.22 5.29 -1.24
N HIS A 60 -3.00 4.76 -1.39
CA HIS A 60 -2.78 3.55 -2.17
C HIS A 60 -3.26 2.29 -1.43
N ALA A 61 -3.10 2.22 -0.11
CA ALA A 61 -3.61 1.09 0.67
C ALA A 61 -5.13 1.02 0.60
N VAL A 62 -5.81 2.17 0.67
CA VAL A 62 -7.27 2.24 0.52
C VAL A 62 -7.67 1.77 -0.88
N ARG A 63 -6.95 2.23 -1.90
CA ARG A 63 -7.26 1.82 -3.28
C ARG A 63 -7.11 0.31 -3.46
N ALA A 64 -6.09 -0.30 -2.88
CA ALA A 64 -5.91 -1.75 -2.94
C ALA A 64 -7.10 -2.49 -2.32
N SER A 65 -7.58 -2.01 -1.16
CA SER A 65 -8.73 -2.63 -0.49
C SER A 65 -10.02 -2.46 -1.30
N GLU A 66 -10.16 -1.35 -2.01
CA GLU A 66 -11.32 -1.12 -2.88
C GLU A 66 -11.32 -2.02 -4.10
N LEU A 67 -10.14 -2.29 -4.67
CA LEU A 67 -9.99 -3.16 -5.84
C LEU A 67 -10.16 -4.63 -5.50
N GLU A 68 -9.80 -5.01 -4.27
CA GLU A 68 -9.88 -6.39 -3.77
C GLU A 68 -10.65 -6.42 -2.46
N PRO A 69 -11.95 -6.04 -2.46
CA PRO A 69 -12.69 -5.89 -1.20
C PRO A 69 -12.91 -7.19 -0.43
N ASP A 70 -12.81 -8.33 -1.10
CA ASP A 70 -12.99 -9.64 -0.46
C ASP A 70 -11.68 -10.28 -0.01
N ASP A 71 -10.56 -9.58 -0.19
CA ASP A 71 -9.26 -10.07 0.20
C ASP A 71 -8.90 -9.56 1.60
N SER A 72 -8.94 -10.45 2.59
CA SER A 72 -8.62 -10.07 3.97
C SER A 72 -7.22 -9.49 4.10
N PHE A 73 -6.29 -9.93 3.24
CA PHE A 73 -4.91 -9.44 3.27
C PHE A 73 -4.85 -7.93 2.98
N SER A 74 -5.67 -7.44 2.04
CA SER A 74 -5.72 -6.00 1.73
C SER A 74 -6.17 -5.17 2.93
N TRP A 75 -7.13 -5.67 3.70
CA TRP A 75 -7.61 -4.97 4.89
C TRP A 75 -6.60 -5.01 6.03
N THR A 76 -5.87 -6.13 6.18
CA THR A 76 -4.77 -6.22 7.14
C THR A 76 -3.66 -5.24 6.77
N ALA A 77 -3.30 -5.17 5.49
CA ALA A 77 -2.28 -4.24 5.00
C ALA A 77 -2.70 -2.79 5.23
N LEU A 78 -3.98 -2.47 5.04
CA LEU A 78 -4.52 -1.14 5.31
C LEU A 78 -4.38 -0.79 6.79
N SER A 79 -4.71 -1.74 7.68
CA SER A 79 -4.55 -1.53 9.12
C SER A 79 -3.09 -1.21 9.47
N VAL A 80 -2.16 -1.99 8.93
CA VAL A 80 -0.73 -1.76 9.16
C VAL A 80 -0.30 -0.37 8.65
N THR A 81 -0.84 0.04 7.50
CA THR A 81 -0.53 1.35 6.94
C THR A 81 -0.99 2.48 7.88
N TYR A 82 -2.20 2.35 8.46
CA TYR A 82 -2.68 3.32 9.45
C TYR A 82 -1.84 3.31 10.72
N GLN A 83 -1.39 2.13 11.17
CA GLN A 83 -0.50 2.03 12.35
C GLN A 83 0.81 2.76 12.12
N ARG A 84 1.39 2.63 10.93
CA ARG A 84 2.62 3.35 10.56
C ARG A 84 2.38 4.85 10.49
N ALA A 85 1.22 5.25 9.97
CA ALA A 85 0.84 6.66 9.90
C ALA A 85 0.72 7.26 11.29
N PHE A 86 0.11 6.52 12.24
CA PHE A 86 0.05 6.96 13.62
C PHE A 86 1.45 7.13 14.21
N ALA A 87 2.30 6.13 14.02
CA ALA A 87 3.68 6.16 14.54
C ALA A 87 4.46 7.36 13.99
N GLY A 88 4.21 7.73 12.72
CA GLY A 88 4.94 8.82 12.08
C GLY A 88 4.37 10.21 12.31
N THR A 89 3.07 10.33 12.64
CA THR A 89 2.39 11.62 12.74
C THR A 89 1.82 11.92 14.12
N ASP A 90 1.66 10.89 14.95
CA ASP A 90 1.00 10.96 16.26
C ASP A 90 -0.47 11.43 16.18
N GLU A 91 -1.09 11.29 15.00
CA GLU A 91 -2.51 11.64 14.82
C GLU A 91 -3.39 10.47 15.26
N HIS A 92 -4.10 10.66 16.37
CA HIS A 92 -4.88 9.61 17.03
C HIS A 92 -6.01 9.03 16.17
N LYS A 93 -6.50 9.77 15.18
CA LYS A 93 -7.53 9.26 14.27
C LYS A 93 -7.12 7.94 13.60
N TYR A 94 -5.81 7.76 13.38
CA TYR A 94 -5.32 6.55 12.70
C TYR A 94 -5.43 5.30 13.57
N ILE A 95 -5.52 5.44 14.89
CA ILE A 95 -5.71 4.30 15.79
C ILE A 95 -7.05 3.62 15.49
N GLN A 96 -8.12 4.40 15.44
CA GLN A 96 -9.45 3.87 15.18
C GLN A 96 -9.55 3.31 13.76
N MET A 97 -8.97 4.01 12.79
CA MET A 97 -8.98 3.54 11.41
C MET A 97 -8.25 2.20 11.25
N ALA A 98 -7.14 2.03 11.98
CA ALA A 98 -6.40 0.76 11.98
C ALA A 98 -7.23 -0.36 12.59
N GLU A 99 -7.91 -0.09 13.69
CA GLU A 99 -8.76 -1.08 14.36
C GLU A 99 -9.93 -1.49 13.48
N ASP A 100 -10.57 -0.55 12.80
CA ASP A 100 -11.69 -0.82 11.91
C ASP A 100 -11.25 -1.70 10.74
N ALA A 101 -10.12 -1.41 10.14
CA ALA A 101 -9.59 -2.21 9.03
C ALA A 101 -9.24 -3.62 9.49
N MET A 102 -8.62 -3.76 10.65
CA MET A 102 -8.28 -5.07 11.20
C MET A 102 -9.53 -5.88 11.54
N ALA A 103 -10.55 -5.23 12.11
CA ALA A 103 -11.81 -5.90 12.42
C ALA A 103 -12.46 -6.45 11.14
N LYS A 104 -12.40 -5.68 10.06
CA LYS A 104 -12.94 -6.12 8.77
C LYS A 104 -12.18 -7.34 8.22
N SER A 105 -10.85 -7.32 8.33
CA SER A 105 -10.02 -8.45 7.92
C SER A 105 -10.38 -9.71 8.69
N LYS A 106 -10.51 -9.61 10.01
CA LYS A 106 -10.84 -10.75 10.87
C LYS A 106 -12.21 -11.32 10.56
N LYS A 107 -13.17 -10.45 10.27
CA LYS A 107 -14.53 -10.86 9.91
C LYS A 107 -14.53 -11.72 8.64
N MET A 108 -13.70 -11.37 7.67
CA MET A 108 -13.59 -12.10 6.42
C MET A 108 -12.98 -13.49 6.60
N THR A 109 -12.10 -13.66 7.58
CA THR A 109 -11.47 -14.96 7.85
C THR A 109 -12.29 -15.83 8.77
N GLY A 110 -13.43 -15.35 9.28
CA GLY A 110 -14.33 -16.10 10.13
C GLY A 110 -13.89 -16.21 11.59
N HIS A 111 -12.99 -15.33 12.01
CA HIS A 111 -12.49 -15.32 13.39
C HIS A 111 -12.89 -14.08 14.16
#